data_ceec1ae14aae5182d6f418c79264c909
#
_entry.id   ceec1ae14aae5182d6f418c79264c909
#
_cell.length_a   1.000
_cell.length_b   1.000
_cell.length_c   1.000
_cell.angle_alpha   90.00
_cell.angle_beta   90.00
_cell.angle_gamma   90.00
#
_symmetry.space_group_name_H-M   'P 1'
#
loop_
_entity.id
_entity.type
_entity.pdbx_description
1 polymer ?
#
loop_
_entity_poly.entity_id
_entity_poly.type
_entity_poly.pdbx_seq_one_letter_code
_entity_poly.pdbx_strand_id
1 'polypeptide(L)'
;MPQIAVINESNATSAQIIQQMIPAFLQQWNQDLKPVWGLDQASFTFIPAGQKPASGTWWVVFLDNSDQAGALAYHDLTNEGLPISKVFAKTIADAKESLSVGASHEICEMAVDPWLNGAFQDQSGVFWAGEVCDPVEDDQYGYDIGGVLVTDFVTPNWFAHQYSTGPIDQNKKAMSAFEVLSGGYAQKFDANQGWVQITGSKARLSAAARPARGSRRDRRARQWQNWARSEHKF
;
A
#
# COMPACT_ATOMS: atom_id res chain seq x y z
N MET A 1 17.26 -7.72 5.14
CA MET A 1 17.19 -6.40 4.48
C MET A 1 16.54 -6.61 3.12
N PRO A 2 15.29 -6.15 2.92
CA PRO A 2 14.61 -6.26 1.65
C PRO A 2 15.34 -5.47 0.54
N GLN A 3 15.42 -6.06 -0.64
CA GLN A 3 15.89 -5.39 -1.84
C GLN A 3 14.69 -5.16 -2.76
N ILE A 4 14.40 -3.92 -3.07
CA ILE A 4 13.23 -3.52 -3.83
C ILE A 4 13.64 -3.18 -5.25
N ALA A 5 13.16 -3.95 -6.21
CA ALA A 5 13.30 -3.67 -7.63
C ALA A 5 12.15 -2.76 -8.09
N VAL A 6 12.47 -1.58 -8.59
CA VAL A 6 11.51 -0.63 -9.14
C VAL A 6 11.52 -0.74 -10.66
N ILE A 7 10.41 -1.19 -11.23
CA ILE A 7 10.28 -1.60 -12.63
C ILE A 7 9.29 -0.70 -13.34
N ASN A 8 9.63 -0.17 -14.52
CA ASN A 8 8.71 0.58 -15.34
C ASN A 8 8.25 -0.22 -16.56
N GLU A 9 7.01 -0.68 -16.55
CA GLU A 9 6.30 -1.29 -17.68
C GLU A 9 5.17 -0.39 -18.19
N SER A 10 5.11 0.87 -17.70
CA SER A 10 4.11 1.85 -18.11
C SER A 10 4.63 2.74 -19.24
N ASN A 11 3.75 3.08 -20.19
CA ASN A 11 3.96 4.14 -21.17
C ASN A 11 3.40 5.49 -20.71
N ALA A 12 2.58 5.51 -19.67
CA ALA A 12 1.97 6.73 -19.12
C ALA A 12 2.92 7.53 -18.22
N THR A 13 4.05 6.96 -17.83
CA THR A 13 5.11 7.63 -17.04
C THR A 13 6.48 7.27 -17.58
N SER A 14 7.47 8.14 -17.36
CA SER A 14 8.84 7.91 -17.82
C SER A 14 9.72 7.28 -16.75
N ALA A 15 10.77 6.58 -17.18
CA ALA A 15 11.82 6.08 -16.30
C ALA A 15 12.44 7.21 -15.45
N GLN A 16 12.61 8.38 -16.03
CA GLN A 16 13.17 9.55 -15.32
C GLN A 16 12.28 9.99 -14.15
N ILE A 17 10.95 10.08 -14.36
CA ILE A 17 9.99 10.44 -13.31
C ILE A 17 10.05 9.42 -12.17
N ILE A 18 10.05 8.13 -12.48
CA ILE A 18 10.11 7.08 -11.47
C ILE A 18 11.44 7.13 -10.70
N GLN A 19 12.57 7.29 -11.40
CA GLN A 19 13.87 7.41 -10.75
C GLN A 19 13.96 8.60 -9.78
N GLN A 20 13.27 9.70 -10.08
CA GLN A 20 13.20 10.89 -9.21
C GLN A 20 12.42 10.63 -7.92
N MET A 21 11.49 9.67 -7.90
CA MET A 21 10.72 9.31 -6.69
C MET A 21 11.49 8.36 -5.76
N ILE A 22 12.41 7.55 -6.28
CA ILE A 22 13.11 6.51 -5.50
C ILE A 22 13.81 7.04 -4.24
N PRO A 23 14.50 8.19 -4.25
CA PRO A 23 15.10 8.73 -3.04
C PRO A 23 14.07 9.01 -1.93
N ALA A 24 12.88 9.49 -2.30
CA ALA A 24 11.80 9.75 -1.34
C ALA A 24 11.25 8.44 -0.75
N PHE A 25 11.01 7.42 -1.56
CA PHE A 25 10.57 6.10 -1.08
C PHE A 25 11.60 5.45 -0.16
N LEU A 26 12.88 5.53 -0.53
CA LEU A 26 13.98 5.04 0.30
C LEU A 26 14.04 5.77 1.65
N GLN A 27 13.88 7.08 1.66
CA GLN A 27 13.86 7.89 2.88
C GLN A 27 12.62 7.56 3.71
N GLN A 28 11.42 7.53 3.12
CA GLN A 28 10.19 7.20 3.82
C GLN A 28 10.28 5.83 4.50
N TRP A 29 10.73 4.79 3.77
CA TRP A 29 10.91 3.47 4.37
C TRP A 29 11.89 3.48 5.54
N ASN A 30 13.11 4.00 5.31
CA ASN A 30 14.21 3.82 6.26
C ASN A 30 14.19 4.81 7.44
N GLN A 31 13.62 6.01 7.26
CA GLN A 31 13.64 7.07 8.27
C GLN A 31 12.31 7.26 8.98
N ASP A 32 11.18 7.05 8.28
CA ASP A 32 9.85 7.30 8.83
C ASP A 32 9.16 5.98 9.23
N LEU A 33 9.01 5.04 8.30
CA LEU A 33 8.24 3.81 8.51
C LEU A 33 8.99 2.78 9.37
N LYS A 34 10.26 2.51 9.03
CA LYS A 34 11.09 1.51 9.72
C LYS A 34 11.17 1.70 11.24
N PRO A 35 11.49 2.90 11.80
CA PRO A 35 11.60 3.06 13.24
C PRO A 35 10.27 2.91 13.96
N VAL A 36 9.15 3.21 13.28
CA VAL A 36 7.81 3.14 13.85
C VAL A 36 7.28 1.71 13.87
N TRP A 37 7.53 0.95 12.80
CA TRP A 37 7.02 -0.42 12.64
C TRP A 37 8.06 -1.50 12.96
N GLY A 38 9.28 -1.13 13.35
CA GLY A 38 10.34 -2.09 13.70
C GLY A 38 10.84 -2.90 12.51
N LEU A 39 10.84 -2.31 11.32
CA LEU A 39 11.21 -3.00 10.08
C LEU A 39 12.72 -3.04 9.87
N ASP A 40 13.15 -3.93 8.99
CA ASP A 40 14.51 -3.91 8.46
C ASP A 40 14.71 -2.73 7.50
N GLN A 41 15.96 -2.29 7.38
CA GLN A 41 16.35 -1.32 6.35
C GLN A 41 16.14 -1.92 4.96
N ALA A 42 15.63 -1.14 4.00
CA ALA A 42 15.50 -1.54 2.61
C ALA A 42 16.48 -0.81 1.69
N SER A 43 16.71 -1.39 0.52
CA SER A 43 17.35 -0.73 -0.61
C SER A 43 16.43 -0.76 -1.83
N PHE A 44 16.50 0.29 -2.65
CA PHE A 44 15.70 0.42 -3.86
C PHE A 44 16.63 0.53 -5.07
N THR A 45 16.34 -0.23 -6.12
CA THR A 45 17.10 -0.22 -7.37
C THR A 45 16.14 -0.11 -8.56
N PHE A 46 16.33 0.89 -9.41
CA PHE A 46 15.62 0.98 -10.67
C PHE A 46 16.09 -0.08 -11.65
N ILE A 47 15.17 -0.81 -12.26
CA ILE A 47 15.44 -1.84 -13.26
C ILE A 47 15.08 -1.25 -14.64
N PRO A 48 16.07 -1.08 -15.54
CA PRO A 48 15.82 -0.63 -16.91
C PRO A 48 14.89 -1.59 -17.69
N ALA A 49 14.15 -1.05 -18.64
CA ALA A 49 13.28 -1.84 -19.51
C ALA A 49 14.03 -3.01 -20.17
N GLY A 50 13.41 -4.18 -20.18
CA GLY A 50 13.99 -5.41 -20.73
C GLY A 50 15.02 -6.10 -19.84
N GLN A 51 15.34 -5.56 -18.66
CA GLN A 51 16.18 -6.23 -17.67
C GLN A 51 15.33 -6.94 -16.63
N LYS A 52 15.82 -8.08 -16.16
CA LYS A 52 15.17 -8.82 -15.07
C LYS A 52 15.74 -8.37 -13.72
N PRO A 53 14.86 -8.21 -12.69
CA PRO A 53 15.33 -8.01 -11.34
C PRO A 53 16.11 -9.22 -10.82
N ALA A 54 16.99 -9.00 -9.85
CA ALA A 54 17.71 -10.09 -9.19
C ALA A 54 16.72 -11.03 -8.47
N SER A 55 17.05 -12.31 -8.41
CA SER A 55 16.24 -13.30 -7.69
C SER A 55 16.12 -12.92 -6.21
N GLY A 56 14.93 -13.12 -5.64
CA GLY A 56 14.63 -12.81 -4.24
C GLY A 56 14.33 -11.32 -3.94
N THR A 57 14.32 -10.44 -4.95
CA THR A 57 13.90 -9.05 -4.77
C THR A 57 12.38 -8.94 -4.69
N TRP A 58 11.90 -7.98 -3.89
CA TRP A 58 10.51 -7.53 -3.92
C TRP A 58 10.33 -6.53 -5.06
N TRP A 59 9.13 -6.40 -5.59
CA TRP A 59 8.92 -5.59 -6.78
C TRP A 59 7.95 -4.45 -6.55
N VAL A 60 8.26 -3.28 -7.12
CA VAL A 60 7.33 -2.18 -7.35
C VAL A 60 7.24 -1.98 -8.85
N VAL A 61 6.08 -2.31 -9.44
CA VAL A 61 5.90 -2.32 -10.90
C VAL A 61 4.91 -1.25 -11.29
N PHE A 62 5.34 -0.32 -12.15
CA PHE A 62 4.49 0.69 -12.75
C PHE A 62 3.91 0.15 -14.05
N LEU A 63 2.58 0.16 -14.15
CA LEU A 63 1.77 -0.32 -15.26
C LEU A 63 0.85 0.80 -15.76
N ASP A 64 0.29 0.68 -16.96
CA ASP A 64 -0.64 1.70 -17.47
C ASP A 64 -2.00 1.61 -16.79
N ASN A 65 -2.68 0.49 -16.96
CA ASN A 65 -4.07 0.33 -16.55
C ASN A 65 -4.22 -0.73 -15.47
N SER A 66 -5.20 -0.50 -14.59
CA SER A 66 -5.52 -1.47 -13.57
C SER A 66 -6.04 -2.78 -14.17
N ASP A 67 -5.55 -3.89 -13.65
CA ASP A 67 -6.05 -5.24 -13.86
C ASP A 67 -7.17 -5.61 -12.86
N GLN A 68 -7.51 -4.70 -11.94
CA GLN A 68 -8.60 -4.84 -10.98
C GLN A 68 -9.51 -3.61 -11.02
N ALA A 69 -10.83 -3.84 -11.06
CA ALA A 69 -11.81 -2.76 -11.15
C ALA A 69 -11.67 -1.78 -9.97
N GLY A 70 -11.41 -0.51 -10.28
CA GLY A 70 -11.35 0.58 -9.33
C GLY A 70 -10.06 0.68 -8.49
N ALA A 71 -9.07 -0.19 -8.69
CA ALA A 71 -7.80 -0.08 -7.99
C ALA A 71 -6.88 0.94 -8.70
N LEU A 72 -6.30 1.87 -7.95
CA LEU A 72 -5.24 2.76 -8.42
C LEU A 72 -3.87 2.11 -8.28
N ALA A 73 -3.71 1.31 -7.25
CA ALA A 73 -2.57 0.47 -6.96
C ALA A 73 -3.02 -0.67 -6.06
N TYR A 74 -2.20 -1.69 -5.87
CA TYR A 74 -2.35 -2.71 -4.83
C TYR A 74 -1.05 -3.49 -4.65
N HIS A 75 -0.83 -4.04 -3.45
CA HIS A 75 0.24 -5.00 -3.23
C HIS A 75 -0.29 -6.44 -3.20
N ASP A 76 0.56 -7.38 -3.60
CA ASP A 76 0.24 -8.80 -3.74
C ASP A 76 1.54 -9.64 -3.66
N LEU A 77 1.46 -10.90 -3.99
CA LEU A 77 2.61 -11.79 -4.13
C LEU A 77 2.84 -12.15 -5.60
N THR A 78 4.11 -12.28 -5.97
CA THR A 78 4.52 -12.86 -7.24
C THR A 78 4.18 -14.36 -7.28
N ASN A 79 4.33 -15.01 -8.44
CA ASN A 79 4.21 -16.47 -8.56
C ASN A 79 5.17 -17.25 -7.66
N GLU A 80 6.29 -16.63 -7.32
CA GLU A 80 7.31 -17.20 -6.44
C GLU A 80 7.03 -16.92 -4.96
N GLY A 81 5.90 -16.24 -4.64
CA GLY A 81 5.51 -15.87 -3.29
C GLY A 81 6.29 -14.70 -2.71
N LEU A 82 6.94 -13.88 -3.55
CA LEU A 82 7.62 -12.66 -3.13
C LEU A 82 6.68 -11.45 -3.20
N PRO A 83 6.84 -10.46 -2.31
CA PRO A 83 6.03 -9.26 -2.32
C PRO A 83 6.17 -8.45 -3.62
N ILE A 84 5.03 -7.95 -4.12
CA ILE A 84 4.93 -7.08 -5.28
C ILE A 84 3.90 -5.99 -5.05
N SER A 85 4.25 -4.76 -5.38
CA SER A 85 3.31 -3.63 -5.49
C SER A 85 3.08 -3.32 -6.96
N LYS A 86 1.83 -3.23 -7.39
CA LYS A 86 1.42 -2.80 -8.74
C LYS A 86 0.82 -1.42 -8.68
N VAL A 87 1.36 -0.50 -9.46
CA VAL A 87 0.99 0.92 -9.49
C VAL A 87 0.53 1.27 -10.91
N PHE A 88 -0.71 1.72 -11.06
CA PHE A 88 -1.34 1.93 -12.36
C PHE A 88 -1.28 3.40 -12.79
N ALA A 89 -0.18 3.78 -13.42
CA ALA A 89 0.15 5.18 -13.71
C ALA A 89 -0.91 5.92 -14.52
N LYS A 90 -1.47 5.28 -15.55
CA LYS A 90 -2.55 5.89 -16.35
C LYS A 90 -3.85 5.99 -15.55
N THR A 91 -4.21 4.95 -14.80
CA THR A 91 -5.42 4.94 -13.97
C THR A 91 -5.34 6.02 -12.88
N ILE A 92 -4.18 6.21 -12.25
CA ILE A 92 -3.92 7.27 -11.27
C ILE A 92 -4.04 8.65 -11.91
N ALA A 93 -3.43 8.85 -13.09
CA ALA A 93 -3.50 10.11 -13.82
C ALA A 93 -4.95 10.45 -14.24
N ASP A 94 -5.71 9.48 -14.72
CA ASP A 94 -7.13 9.65 -15.08
C ASP A 94 -7.99 10.00 -13.83
N ALA A 95 -7.62 9.50 -12.66
CA ALA A 95 -8.23 9.86 -11.37
C ALA A 95 -7.77 11.22 -10.83
N LYS A 96 -6.78 11.86 -11.46
CA LYS A 96 -6.15 13.12 -11.03
C LYS A 96 -5.50 13.04 -9.66
N GLU A 97 -4.83 11.93 -9.40
CA GLU A 97 -4.15 11.64 -8.16
C GLU A 97 -2.63 11.61 -8.36
N SER A 98 -1.89 11.71 -7.26
CA SER A 98 -0.44 11.68 -7.28
C SER A 98 0.09 10.26 -7.49
N LEU A 99 0.90 10.07 -8.55
CA LEU A 99 1.56 8.80 -8.82
C LEU A 99 2.49 8.38 -7.68
N SER A 100 3.19 9.33 -7.08
CA SER A 100 4.11 9.05 -5.97
C SER A 100 3.37 8.68 -4.68
N VAL A 101 2.19 9.25 -4.43
CA VAL A 101 1.33 8.85 -3.31
C VAL A 101 0.83 7.43 -3.51
N GLY A 102 0.26 7.10 -4.67
CA GLY A 102 -0.19 5.75 -4.94
C GLY A 102 0.94 4.70 -4.86
N ALA A 103 2.14 5.06 -5.34
CA ALA A 103 3.29 4.16 -5.24
C ALA A 103 3.79 3.98 -3.80
N SER A 104 3.95 5.07 -3.05
CA SER A 104 4.41 5.03 -1.66
C SER A 104 3.40 4.36 -0.72
N HIS A 105 2.09 4.47 -1.00
CA HIS A 105 1.02 3.76 -0.30
C HIS A 105 1.28 2.25 -0.32
N GLU A 106 1.39 1.66 -1.50
CA GLU A 106 1.60 0.22 -1.62
C GLU A 106 2.99 -0.23 -1.14
N ILE A 107 3.99 0.64 -1.23
CA ILE A 107 5.31 0.35 -0.66
C ILE A 107 5.24 0.25 0.87
N CYS A 108 4.55 1.16 1.54
CA CYS A 108 4.40 1.14 2.99
C CYS A 108 3.60 -0.07 3.46
N GLU A 109 2.51 -0.40 2.78
CA GLU A 109 1.69 -1.57 3.12
C GLU A 109 2.43 -2.89 2.84
N MET A 110 3.10 -3.01 1.70
CA MET A 110 3.97 -4.15 1.40
C MET A 110 5.11 -4.29 2.44
N ALA A 111 5.59 -3.19 3.00
CA ALA A 111 6.63 -3.23 4.03
C ALA A 111 6.10 -3.80 5.35
N VAL A 112 4.90 -3.40 5.78
CA VAL A 112 4.31 -3.80 7.07
C VAL A 112 3.63 -5.16 6.98
N ASP A 113 2.97 -5.46 5.87
CA ASP A 113 2.30 -6.75 5.63
C ASP A 113 2.73 -7.40 4.31
N PRO A 114 4.00 -7.78 4.17
CA PRO A 114 4.54 -8.30 2.91
C PRO A 114 3.88 -9.59 2.43
N TRP A 115 3.22 -10.32 3.33
CA TRP A 115 2.60 -11.61 3.02
C TRP A 115 1.08 -11.54 2.98
N LEU A 116 0.47 -10.37 3.05
CA LEU A 116 -0.99 -10.14 3.03
C LEU A 116 -1.74 -10.93 4.12
N ASN A 117 -1.11 -11.16 5.25
CA ASN A 117 -1.65 -11.97 6.33
C ASN A 117 -1.58 -11.29 7.70
N GLY A 118 -1.07 -10.06 7.77
CA GLY A 118 -1.03 -9.25 8.99
C GLY A 118 -2.44 -8.82 9.41
N ALA A 119 -2.75 -8.97 10.67
CA ALA A 119 -3.94 -8.41 11.28
C ALA A 119 -3.65 -8.09 12.75
N PHE A 120 -4.25 -6.99 13.23
CA PHE A 120 -4.10 -6.52 14.61
C PHE A 120 -5.43 -6.72 15.33
N GLN A 121 -5.38 -7.32 16.53
CA GLN A 121 -6.57 -7.49 17.35
C GLN A 121 -6.71 -6.30 18.30
N ASP A 122 -7.90 -5.68 18.31
CA ASP A 122 -8.22 -4.67 19.30
C ASP A 122 -8.65 -5.29 20.64
N GLN A 123 -8.86 -4.45 21.64
CA GLN A 123 -9.26 -4.89 22.98
C GLN A 123 -10.63 -5.57 23.05
N SER A 124 -11.49 -5.36 22.08
CA SER A 124 -12.79 -6.02 21.96
C SER A 124 -12.71 -7.37 21.28
N GLY A 125 -11.52 -7.77 20.80
CA GLY A 125 -11.28 -9.01 20.08
C GLY A 125 -11.51 -8.93 18.58
N VAL A 126 -11.80 -7.75 18.02
CA VAL A 126 -11.97 -7.53 16.57
C VAL A 126 -10.60 -7.49 15.90
N PHE A 127 -10.46 -8.18 14.77
CA PHE A 127 -9.25 -8.12 13.96
C PHE A 127 -9.36 -7.04 12.88
N TRP A 128 -8.32 -6.24 12.76
CA TRP A 128 -8.15 -5.20 11.76
C TRP A 128 -7.04 -5.58 10.78
N ALA A 129 -7.26 -5.38 9.50
CA ALA A 129 -6.25 -5.63 8.49
C ALA A 129 -5.04 -4.69 8.66
N GLY A 130 -3.84 -5.19 8.39
CA GLY A 130 -2.59 -4.44 8.52
C GLY A 130 -2.32 -3.48 7.34
N GLU A 131 -3.39 -2.91 6.73
CA GLU A 131 -3.28 -1.91 5.68
C GLU A 131 -3.05 -0.53 6.32
N VAL A 132 -1.80 -0.11 6.34
CA VAL A 132 -1.39 1.02 7.19
C VAL A 132 -1.60 2.39 6.54
N CYS A 133 -1.87 2.45 5.25
CA CYS A 133 -2.13 3.71 4.55
C CYS A 133 -3.62 3.94 4.29
N ASP A 134 -4.42 2.89 4.25
CA ASP A 134 -5.85 2.94 3.98
C ASP A 134 -6.63 3.90 4.89
N PRO A 135 -6.40 3.93 6.24
CA PRO A 135 -7.15 4.82 7.12
C PRO A 135 -6.90 6.31 6.88
N VAL A 136 -5.76 6.65 6.30
CA VAL A 136 -5.32 8.01 6.01
C VAL A 136 -5.10 8.23 4.50
N GLU A 137 -5.76 7.42 3.65
CA GLU A 137 -5.68 7.52 2.21
C GLU A 137 -6.29 8.84 1.73
N ASP A 138 -5.52 9.69 1.17
CA ASP A 138 -5.83 10.85 0.30
C ASP A 138 -4.55 11.67 0.11
N ASP A 139 -4.33 12.25 -1.08
CA ASP A 139 -3.19 13.12 -1.36
C ASP A 139 -3.05 14.29 -0.37
N GLN A 140 -4.19 14.80 0.16
CA GLN A 140 -4.21 15.91 1.14
C GLN A 140 -3.55 15.56 2.48
N TYR A 141 -3.44 14.27 2.82
CA TYR A 141 -2.82 13.81 4.06
C TYR A 141 -1.35 13.44 3.87
N GLY A 142 -0.91 13.32 2.62
CA GLY A 142 0.47 13.08 2.28
C GLY A 142 1.42 14.18 2.78
N TYR A 143 2.71 13.91 2.73
CA TYR A 143 3.76 14.86 3.11
C TYR A 143 4.91 14.85 2.10
N ASP A 144 5.68 15.93 2.09
CA ASP A 144 6.78 16.12 1.14
C ASP A 144 8.08 15.51 1.65
N ILE A 145 8.75 14.77 0.78
CA ILE A 145 10.14 14.35 0.98
C ILE A 145 10.97 14.77 -0.24
N GLY A 146 11.70 15.85 -0.08
CA GLY A 146 12.61 16.33 -1.11
C GLY A 146 11.94 16.76 -2.42
N GLY A 147 10.72 17.29 -2.34
CA GLY A 147 9.91 17.72 -3.49
C GLY A 147 9.02 16.60 -4.07
N VAL A 148 8.96 15.43 -3.43
CA VAL A 148 8.09 14.31 -3.80
C VAL A 148 7.03 14.14 -2.72
N LEU A 149 5.74 14.29 -3.09
CA LEU A 149 4.64 13.99 -2.20
C LEU A 149 4.56 12.47 -1.98
N VAL A 150 4.58 12.01 -0.73
CA VAL A 150 4.41 10.61 -0.36
C VAL A 150 3.17 10.43 0.51
N THR A 151 2.63 9.22 0.56
CA THR A 151 1.47 8.89 1.39
C THR A 151 1.75 9.08 2.88
N ASP A 152 0.72 9.40 3.64
CA ASP A 152 0.71 9.20 5.09
C ASP A 152 0.50 7.72 5.44
N PHE A 153 0.80 7.34 6.67
CA PHE A 153 0.55 5.99 7.18
C PHE A 153 0.26 6.01 8.69
N VAL A 154 -0.57 5.11 9.14
CA VAL A 154 -0.86 4.96 10.57
C VAL A 154 0.28 4.23 11.29
N THR A 155 0.48 4.57 12.55
CA THR A 155 1.43 3.90 13.43
C THR A 155 0.77 2.73 14.17
N PRO A 156 1.52 1.87 14.87
CA PRO A 156 0.93 0.85 15.75
C PRO A 156 -0.07 1.41 16.77
N ASN A 157 0.03 2.69 17.12
CA ASN A 157 -0.90 3.37 18.04
C ASN A 157 -2.32 3.49 17.48
N TRP A 158 -2.48 3.50 16.16
CA TRP A 158 -3.80 3.48 15.52
C TRP A 158 -4.57 2.19 15.88
N PHE A 159 -3.86 1.08 16.01
CA PHE A 159 -4.43 -0.23 16.36
C PHE A 159 -4.52 -0.45 17.87
N ALA A 160 -4.00 0.47 18.69
CA ALA A 160 -3.87 0.33 20.14
C ALA A 160 -4.82 1.28 20.88
N HIS A 161 -6.07 0.88 21.07
CA HIS A 161 -7.05 1.69 21.80
C HIS A 161 -6.58 2.05 23.23
N GLN A 162 -6.69 3.31 23.64
CA GLN A 162 -6.51 3.85 25.00
C GLN A 162 -5.10 3.90 25.63
N TYR A 163 -4.09 3.16 25.16
CA TYR A 163 -2.79 3.09 25.83
C TYR A 163 -1.63 3.72 25.06
N SER A 164 -1.90 4.33 23.90
CA SER A 164 -0.84 4.92 23.12
C SER A 164 -0.63 6.39 23.46
N THR A 165 0.61 6.76 23.75
CA THR A 165 1.02 8.15 23.99
C THR A 165 1.72 8.79 22.78
N GLY A 166 1.87 8.03 21.70
CA GLY A 166 2.55 8.46 20.48
C GLY A 166 1.59 8.96 19.39
N PRO A 167 2.10 9.40 18.26
CA PRO A 167 1.30 9.82 17.13
C PRO A 167 0.49 8.63 16.57
N ILE A 168 -0.71 8.93 16.06
CA ILE A 168 -1.63 7.95 15.46
C ILE A 168 -1.22 7.64 14.02
N ASP A 169 -0.78 8.66 13.30
CA ASP A 169 -0.21 8.57 11.96
C ASP A 169 1.08 9.41 11.87
N GLN A 170 1.83 9.22 10.79
CA GLN A 170 3.10 9.90 10.58
C GLN A 170 2.92 11.41 10.45
N ASN A 171 1.92 11.86 9.71
CA ASN A 171 1.67 13.27 9.44
C ASN A 171 0.74 13.96 10.46
N LYS A 172 0.32 13.24 11.52
CA LYS A 172 -0.49 13.74 12.66
C LYS A 172 -1.83 14.32 12.22
N LYS A 173 -2.54 13.63 11.34
CA LYS A 173 -3.86 14.01 10.84
C LYS A 173 -5.00 13.30 11.58
N ALA A 174 -4.79 12.02 11.95
CA ALA A 174 -5.73 11.28 12.77
C ALA A 174 -5.58 11.67 14.25
N MET A 175 -6.70 11.82 14.94
CA MET A 175 -6.75 12.28 16.33
C MET A 175 -6.92 11.13 17.31
N SER A 176 -7.37 9.98 16.85
CA SER A 176 -7.67 8.83 17.71
C SER A 176 -7.39 7.50 17.03
N ALA A 177 -7.20 6.45 17.86
CA ALA A 177 -7.12 5.08 17.36
C ALA A 177 -8.41 4.70 16.63
N PHE A 178 -8.26 3.90 15.58
CA PHE A 178 -9.34 3.43 14.69
C PHE A 178 -10.11 4.54 13.95
N GLU A 179 -9.64 5.79 14.00
CA GLU A 179 -10.20 6.86 13.20
C GLU A 179 -9.81 6.66 11.73
N VAL A 180 -10.83 6.68 10.87
CA VAL A 180 -10.66 6.65 9.41
C VAL A 180 -10.93 8.05 8.89
N LEU A 181 -9.92 8.66 8.29
CA LEU A 181 -10.02 10.02 7.77
C LEU A 181 -10.94 10.10 6.54
N SER A 182 -11.36 11.31 6.21
CA SER A 182 -12.20 11.57 5.04
C SER A 182 -11.49 11.15 3.75
N GLY A 183 -12.05 10.23 3.00
CA GLY A 183 -11.44 9.64 1.80
C GLY A 183 -10.83 8.26 2.05
N GLY A 184 -10.40 7.98 3.27
CA GLY A 184 -9.82 6.71 3.66
C GLY A 184 -10.83 5.62 3.99
N TYR A 185 -10.33 4.43 4.22
CA TYR A 185 -11.10 3.26 4.67
C TYR A 185 -10.25 2.35 5.55
N ALA A 186 -10.88 1.41 6.22
CA ALA A 186 -10.20 0.35 6.97
C ALA A 186 -10.98 -0.95 6.84
N GLN A 187 -10.34 -2.08 7.05
CA GLN A 187 -10.98 -3.39 7.00
C GLN A 187 -10.89 -4.07 8.36
N LYS A 188 -12.04 -4.56 8.85
CA LYS A 188 -12.11 -5.36 10.08
C LYS A 188 -12.82 -6.68 9.82
N PHE A 189 -12.50 -7.68 10.62
CA PHE A 189 -13.15 -8.98 10.55
C PHE A 189 -14.39 -9.03 11.43
N ASP A 190 -15.53 -9.31 10.82
CA ASP A 190 -16.79 -9.61 11.50
C ASP A 190 -17.02 -11.12 11.48
N ALA A 191 -17.41 -11.72 12.61
CA ALA A 191 -17.57 -13.17 12.73
C ALA A 191 -18.66 -13.73 11.80
N ASN A 192 -19.68 -12.94 11.45
CA ASN A 192 -20.81 -13.37 10.64
C ASN A 192 -20.63 -13.04 9.14
N GLN A 193 -19.94 -11.91 8.84
CA GLN A 193 -19.80 -11.38 7.49
C GLN A 193 -18.40 -11.59 6.90
N GLY A 194 -17.42 -11.97 7.73
CA GLY A 194 -16.02 -12.00 7.37
C GLY A 194 -15.41 -10.59 7.36
N TRP A 195 -14.49 -10.32 6.45
CA TRP A 195 -13.89 -8.99 6.31
C TRP A 195 -14.89 -7.97 5.78
N VAL A 196 -15.12 -6.90 6.53
CA VAL A 196 -15.97 -5.77 6.17
C VAL A 196 -15.15 -4.49 6.09
N GLN A 197 -15.49 -3.63 5.12
CA GLN A 197 -14.84 -2.34 4.95
C GLN A 197 -15.61 -1.25 5.69
N ILE A 198 -14.87 -0.40 6.40
CA ILE A 198 -15.36 0.83 7.03
C ILE A 198 -14.77 1.99 6.25
N THR A 199 -15.56 3.00 5.94
CA THR A 199 -15.13 4.19 5.20
C THR A 199 -15.25 5.44 6.07
N GLY A 200 -14.31 6.36 5.91
CA GLY A 200 -14.40 7.70 6.47
C GLY A 200 -15.54 8.54 5.85
N SER A 201 -15.83 9.68 6.45
CA SER A 201 -16.85 10.61 5.95
C SER A 201 -16.40 11.23 4.63
N LYS A 202 -16.93 10.96 3.52
CA LYS A 202 -16.53 11.32 2.13
C LYS A 202 -15.57 10.29 1.51
N ALA A 203 -15.80 9.01 1.80
CA ALA A 203 -15.09 7.97 1.06
C ALA A 203 -15.19 8.25 -0.44
N ARG A 204 -14.08 8.19 -1.14
CA ARG A 204 -14.05 8.30 -2.60
C ARG A 204 -15.04 7.32 -3.19
N LEU A 205 -15.73 7.71 -4.25
CA LEU A 205 -16.60 6.80 -5.01
C LEU A 205 -15.86 5.51 -5.38
N SER A 206 -14.53 5.57 -5.58
CA SER A 206 -13.69 4.41 -5.83
C SER A 206 -13.60 3.45 -4.64
N ALA A 207 -13.46 3.93 -3.42
CA ALA A 207 -13.42 3.08 -2.21
C ALA A 207 -14.83 2.54 -1.87
N ALA A 208 -15.87 3.35 -2.01
CA ALA A 208 -17.25 2.94 -1.78
C ALA A 208 -17.82 2.03 -2.87
N ALA A 209 -17.33 2.16 -4.11
CA ALA A 209 -17.74 1.36 -5.27
C ALA A 209 -16.86 0.14 -5.53
N ARG A 210 -15.78 -0.04 -4.78
CA ARG A 210 -14.98 -1.27 -4.88
C ARG A 210 -15.88 -2.43 -4.43
N PRO A 211 -16.38 -3.26 -5.37
CA PRO A 211 -17.00 -4.48 -4.94
C PRO A 211 -15.95 -5.23 -4.14
N ALA A 212 -16.37 -5.97 -3.13
CA ALA A 212 -15.52 -6.81 -2.27
C ALA A 212 -14.52 -7.71 -3.04
N ARG A 213 -14.56 -7.72 -4.36
CA ARG A 213 -13.75 -8.51 -5.29
C ARG A 213 -12.32 -8.00 -5.54
N GLY A 214 -11.94 -6.83 -5.10
CA GLY A 214 -10.55 -6.34 -5.14
C GLY A 214 -9.99 -6.16 -3.75
N SER A 215 -10.78 -6.43 -2.73
CA SER A 215 -10.36 -6.33 -1.35
C SER A 215 -9.35 -7.44 -1.00
N ARG A 216 -8.56 -7.21 0.05
CA ARG A 216 -7.69 -8.21 0.69
C ARG A 216 -8.41 -9.54 0.93
N ARG A 217 -9.71 -9.51 1.29
CA ARG A 217 -10.57 -10.69 1.42
C ARG A 217 -10.56 -11.55 0.15
N ASP A 218 -10.78 -10.95 -1.00
CA ASP A 218 -10.84 -11.68 -2.27
C ASP A 218 -9.46 -12.15 -2.72
N ARG A 219 -8.42 -11.37 -2.46
CA ARG A 219 -7.04 -11.78 -2.72
C ARG A 219 -6.66 -12.97 -1.87
N ARG A 220 -6.97 -12.99 -0.57
CA ARG A 220 -6.75 -14.13 0.32
C ARG A 220 -7.56 -15.37 -0.08
N ALA A 221 -8.82 -15.20 -0.43
CA ALA A 221 -9.67 -16.31 -0.88
C ALA A 221 -9.18 -16.94 -2.18
N ARG A 222 -8.54 -16.12 -3.05
CA ARG A 222 -7.96 -16.57 -4.32
C ARG A 222 -6.52 -17.05 -4.21
N GLN A 223 -5.76 -16.67 -3.19
CA GLN A 223 -4.39 -17.13 -2.99
C GLN A 223 -4.28 -18.66 -3.05
N TRP A 224 -5.23 -19.39 -2.45
CA TRP A 224 -5.26 -20.85 -2.51
C TRP A 224 -5.60 -21.42 -3.90
N GLN A 225 -6.26 -20.62 -4.75
CA GLN A 225 -6.70 -21.06 -6.09
C GLN A 225 -5.80 -20.57 -7.22
N ASN A 226 -5.06 -19.47 -7.01
CA ASN A 226 -4.33 -18.76 -8.07
C ASN A 226 -2.82 -18.69 -7.89
N TRP A 227 -2.22 -19.38 -6.93
CA TRP A 227 -0.76 -19.47 -6.82
C TRP A 227 -0.09 -19.96 -8.12
N ALA A 228 -0.84 -20.56 -9.01
CA ALA A 228 -0.35 -21.11 -10.28
C ALA A 228 -0.60 -20.20 -11.50
N ARG A 229 -1.24 -19.02 -11.38
CA ARG A 229 -1.80 -18.32 -12.55
C ARG A 229 -1.50 -16.83 -12.67
N SER A 230 -0.64 -16.20 -11.89
CA SER A 230 -0.21 -14.86 -12.25
C SER A 230 0.82 -14.97 -13.39
N GLU A 231 0.33 -14.89 -14.62
CA GLU A 231 1.18 -14.79 -15.81
C GLU A 231 1.78 -13.38 -15.86
N HIS A 232 2.84 -13.14 -15.10
CA HIS A 232 3.75 -12.04 -15.40
C HIS A 232 4.75 -12.57 -16.42
N LYS A 233 4.47 -12.34 -17.69
CA LYS A 233 5.46 -12.47 -18.74
C LYS A 233 6.34 -11.23 -18.68
N PHE A 234 7.50 -11.38 -18.12
CA PHE A 234 8.63 -10.49 -18.35
C PHE A 234 9.47 -11.01 -19.52
#